data_1bc79c83d26701647d2937dbd57543eb
#
_entry.id   1bc79c83d26701647d2937dbd57543eb
#
_cell.length_a   1.000
_cell.length_b   1.000
_cell.length_c   1.000
_cell.angle_alpha   90.00
_cell.angle_beta   90.00
_cell.angle_gamma   90.00
#
_symmetry.space_group_name_H-M   'P 1'
#
loop_
_entity.id
_entity.type
_entity.pdbx_description
1 polymer ?
#
loop_
_entity_poly.entity_id
_entity_poly.type
_entity_poly.pdbx_seq_one_letter_code
_entity_poly.pdbx_strand_id
1 'polypeptide(L)'
;MSSCTDATDITADPRSLARRAATARTRCACVAELRAVCAILFGVSALCLSFLTFSWLMSLFILFLVADAALGILPGVFAAWPRERGVAALLPGMANMLAATALLLVPAMSLTALVTLLGIWAAVTGLLGMDTAWRGAAGQGRFILLAVGSWSVGWACLLCLTHGMLPVALAWWLGFYAVVLGVMLLLLAPRLRAEIRLAA
;
A
#
# COMPACT_ATOMS: atom_id res chain seq x y z
N MET A 1 -17.08 -29.81 -40.44
CA MET A 1 -15.84 -30.57 -40.30
C MET A 1 -14.93 -29.75 -39.44
N SER A 2 -14.74 -30.23 -38.31
CA SER A 2 -13.68 -30.24 -37.30
C SER A 2 -13.45 -28.94 -36.60
N SER A 3 -14.26 -28.67 -35.58
CA SER A 3 -13.92 -27.87 -34.43
C SER A 3 -12.89 -28.64 -33.59
N CYS A 4 -11.63 -28.29 -33.72
CA CYS A 4 -10.62 -28.66 -32.74
C CYS A 4 -10.74 -27.67 -31.60
N THR A 5 -11.62 -27.97 -30.69
CA THR A 5 -11.76 -27.29 -29.40
C THR A 5 -10.46 -27.50 -28.62
N ASP A 6 -9.80 -26.40 -28.35
CA ASP A 6 -8.63 -26.30 -27.50
C ASP A 6 -8.95 -26.85 -26.11
N ALA A 7 -8.81 -28.15 -25.95
CA ALA A 7 -8.87 -28.86 -24.67
C ALA A 7 -7.50 -28.89 -23.95
N THR A 8 -6.62 -27.94 -24.26
CA THR A 8 -5.22 -27.93 -23.79
C THR A 8 -5.00 -27.19 -22.47
N ASP A 9 -6.05 -26.65 -21.85
CA ASP A 9 -5.88 -25.89 -20.60
C ASP A 9 -6.29 -26.65 -19.32
N ILE A 10 -6.69 -27.93 -19.44
CA ILE A 10 -7.17 -28.72 -18.27
C ILE A 10 -6.04 -29.56 -17.64
N THR A 11 -4.84 -29.61 -18.24
CA THR A 11 -3.72 -30.40 -17.72
C THR A 11 -2.53 -29.55 -17.26
N ALA A 12 -2.80 -28.42 -16.64
CA ALA A 12 -1.72 -27.70 -15.97
C ALA A 12 -1.22 -28.57 -14.82
N ASP A 13 0.01 -29.11 -14.97
CA ASP A 13 0.68 -29.92 -13.96
C ASP A 13 0.56 -29.22 -12.58
N PRO A 14 0.02 -29.90 -11.55
CA PRO A 14 -0.13 -29.33 -10.20
C PRO A 14 1.17 -28.71 -9.67
N ARG A 15 2.33 -29.25 -10.08
CA ARG A 15 3.64 -28.74 -9.72
C ARG A 15 3.95 -27.39 -10.37
N SER A 16 3.48 -27.18 -11.62
CA SER A 16 3.65 -25.91 -12.31
C SER A 16 2.81 -24.80 -11.69
N LEU A 17 1.58 -25.12 -11.28
CA LEU A 17 0.68 -24.20 -10.57
C LEU A 17 1.25 -23.83 -9.20
N ALA A 18 1.74 -24.81 -8.44
CA ALA A 18 2.37 -24.58 -7.14
C ALA A 18 3.62 -23.68 -7.27
N ARG A 19 4.48 -23.92 -8.27
CA ARG A 19 5.64 -23.06 -8.55
C ARG A 19 5.23 -21.62 -8.90
N ARG A 20 4.23 -21.42 -9.76
CA ARG A 20 3.71 -20.09 -10.11
C ARG A 20 3.15 -19.37 -8.88
N ALA A 21 2.40 -20.06 -8.04
CA ALA A 21 1.86 -19.50 -6.79
C ALA A 21 2.98 -19.12 -5.81
N ALA A 22 4.01 -19.96 -5.65
CA ALA A 22 5.16 -19.67 -4.80
C ALA A 22 5.93 -18.44 -5.30
N THR A 23 6.20 -18.33 -6.61
CA THR A 23 6.89 -17.20 -7.21
C THR A 23 6.08 -15.90 -7.05
N ALA A 24 4.76 -15.95 -7.25
CA ALA A 24 3.88 -14.79 -7.05
C ALA A 24 3.92 -14.30 -5.60
N ARG A 25 3.83 -15.20 -4.63
CA ARG A 25 3.90 -14.88 -3.19
C ARG A 25 5.26 -14.27 -2.79
N THR A 26 6.36 -14.81 -3.32
CA THR A 26 7.71 -14.27 -3.06
C THR A 26 7.83 -12.84 -3.60
N ARG A 27 7.31 -12.57 -4.80
CA ARG A 27 7.28 -11.22 -5.37
C ARG A 27 6.44 -10.26 -4.50
N CYS A 28 5.27 -10.70 -4.03
CA CYS A 28 4.45 -9.90 -3.12
C CYS A 28 5.18 -9.56 -1.81
N ALA A 29 5.93 -10.52 -1.24
CA ALA A 29 6.72 -10.27 -0.04
C ALA A 29 7.84 -9.24 -0.28
N CYS A 30 8.57 -9.34 -1.39
CA CYS A 30 9.60 -8.36 -1.76
C CYS A 30 9.03 -6.96 -1.98
N VAL A 31 7.86 -6.85 -2.63
CA VAL A 31 7.19 -5.56 -2.83
C VAL A 31 6.75 -4.97 -1.50
N ALA A 32 6.22 -5.79 -0.58
CA ALA A 32 5.84 -5.34 0.76
C ALA A 32 7.05 -4.82 1.56
N GLU A 33 8.20 -5.49 1.48
CA GLU A 33 9.44 -5.03 2.09
C GLU A 33 9.91 -3.70 1.50
N LEU A 34 9.88 -3.56 0.17
CA LEU A 34 10.31 -2.34 -0.49
C LEU A 34 9.38 -1.17 -0.13
N ARG A 35 8.07 -1.39 -0.08
CA ARG A 35 7.11 -0.39 0.41
C ARG A 35 7.38 -0.02 1.88
N ALA A 36 7.69 -0.99 2.73
CA ALA A 36 8.04 -0.75 4.13
C ALA A 36 9.28 0.14 4.26
N VAL A 37 10.32 -0.15 3.49
CA VAL A 37 11.55 0.66 3.48
C VAL A 37 11.28 2.07 2.98
N CYS A 38 10.53 2.25 1.89
CA CYS A 38 10.14 3.55 1.39
C CYS A 38 9.33 4.36 2.42
N ALA A 39 8.40 3.71 3.13
CA ALA A 39 7.59 4.36 4.16
C ALA A 39 8.46 4.80 5.36
N ILE A 40 9.40 3.96 5.81
CA ILE A 40 10.33 4.30 6.90
C ILE A 40 11.24 5.44 6.49
N LEU A 41 11.84 5.39 5.30
CA LEU A 41 12.71 6.44 4.80
C LEU A 41 11.98 7.77 4.69
N PHE A 42 10.75 7.75 4.13
CA PHE A 42 9.91 8.93 4.08
C PHE A 42 9.59 9.46 5.49
N GLY A 43 9.15 8.59 6.40
CA GLY A 43 8.79 8.98 7.75
C GLY A 43 9.95 9.58 8.54
N VAL A 44 11.14 8.96 8.47
CA VAL A 44 12.37 9.50 9.10
C VAL A 44 12.76 10.83 8.46
N SER A 45 12.72 10.93 7.13
CA SER A 45 13.00 12.20 6.44
C SER A 45 12.02 13.30 6.85
N ALA A 46 10.72 13.00 6.95
CA ALA A 46 9.71 13.97 7.39
C ALA A 46 9.95 14.44 8.83
N LEU A 47 10.36 13.55 9.73
CA LEU A 47 10.69 13.89 11.12
C LEU A 47 11.97 14.74 11.20
N CYS A 48 13.03 14.34 10.51
CA CYS A 48 14.32 15.04 10.54
C CYS A 48 14.26 16.40 9.83
N LEU A 49 13.44 16.52 8.78
CA LEU A 49 13.36 17.72 7.94
C LEU A 49 12.12 18.56 8.24
N SER A 50 11.43 18.30 9.35
CA SER A 50 10.20 19.01 9.76
C SER A 50 10.36 20.51 9.94
N PHE A 51 11.60 20.99 10.14
CA PHE A 51 11.96 22.41 10.23
C PHE A 51 12.23 23.07 8.87
N LEU A 52 12.29 22.29 7.78
CA LEU A 52 12.38 22.82 6.43
C LEU A 52 11.04 23.37 5.96
N THR A 53 11.05 24.03 4.82
CA THR A 53 9.86 24.66 4.25
C THR A 53 8.77 23.62 3.94
N PHE A 54 7.51 24.03 4.10
CA PHE A 54 6.33 23.21 3.78
C PHE A 54 6.39 22.63 2.36
N SER A 55 6.95 23.36 1.39
CA SER A 55 7.11 22.90 0.01
C SER A 55 8.00 21.66 -0.11
N TRP A 56 9.04 21.54 0.69
CA TRP A 56 9.89 20.32 0.72
C TRP A 56 9.14 19.10 1.25
N LEU A 57 8.35 19.28 2.31
CA LEU A 57 7.53 18.22 2.86
C LEU A 57 6.53 17.72 1.82
N MET A 58 5.88 18.64 1.10
CA MET A 58 4.94 18.31 0.00
C MET A 58 5.63 17.51 -1.10
N SER A 59 6.80 17.98 -1.56
CA SER A 59 7.56 17.29 -2.62
C SER A 59 7.98 15.88 -2.20
N LEU A 60 8.44 15.71 -0.98
CA LEU A 60 8.79 14.41 -0.39
C LEU A 60 7.57 13.49 -0.31
N PHE A 61 6.42 14.02 0.09
CA PHE A 61 5.20 13.25 0.19
C PHE A 61 4.68 12.82 -1.18
N ILE A 62 4.71 13.69 -2.18
CA ILE A 62 4.36 13.35 -3.57
C ILE A 62 5.28 12.23 -4.08
N LEU A 63 6.59 12.35 -3.86
CA LEU A 63 7.56 11.33 -4.27
C LEU A 63 7.25 9.98 -3.60
N PHE A 64 6.94 10.00 -2.30
CA PHE A 64 6.53 8.80 -1.57
C PHE A 64 5.26 8.18 -2.15
N LEU A 65 4.21 8.98 -2.42
CA LEU A 65 2.97 8.49 -3.01
C LEU A 65 3.18 7.87 -4.39
N VAL A 66 3.99 8.48 -5.25
CA VAL A 66 4.32 7.95 -6.58
C VAL A 66 5.07 6.63 -6.48
N ALA A 67 6.08 6.57 -5.59
CA ALA A 67 6.83 5.34 -5.36
C ALA A 67 5.93 4.22 -4.81
N ASP A 68 5.08 4.53 -3.84
CA ASP A 68 4.14 3.57 -3.25
C ASP A 68 3.05 3.12 -4.24
N ALA A 69 2.59 4.04 -5.11
CA ALA A 69 1.67 3.71 -6.21
C ALA A 69 2.31 2.74 -7.21
N ALA A 70 3.54 3.03 -7.65
CA ALA A 70 4.27 2.16 -8.56
C ALA A 70 4.44 0.75 -7.97
N LEU A 71 4.89 0.67 -6.72
CA LEU A 71 5.04 -0.60 -6.01
C LEU A 71 3.70 -1.33 -5.77
N GLY A 72 2.61 -0.59 -5.58
CA GLY A 72 1.27 -1.16 -5.42
C GLY A 72 0.69 -1.72 -6.71
N ILE A 73 1.00 -1.10 -7.86
CA ILE A 73 0.51 -1.52 -9.18
C ILE A 73 1.30 -2.72 -9.73
N LEU A 74 2.61 -2.78 -9.47
CA LEU A 74 3.51 -3.83 -9.98
C LEU A 74 2.99 -5.27 -9.76
N PRO A 75 2.55 -5.67 -8.55
CA PRO A 75 2.04 -7.02 -8.33
C PRO A 75 0.77 -7.34 -9.12
N GLY A 76 -0.10 -6.34 -9.30
CA GLY A 76 -1.36 -6.51 -10.03
C GLY A 76 -1.15 -6.69 -11.54
N VAL A 77 -0.12 -6.04 -12.10
CA VAL A 77 0.19 -6.11 -13.54
C VAL A 77 0.96 -7.39 -13.89
N PHE A 78 1.91 -7.81 -13.05
CA PHE A 78 2.81 -8.94 -13.34
C PHE A 78 2.34 -10.28 -12.78
N ALA A 79 1.35 -10.31 -11.90
CA ALA A 79 0.79 -11.55 -11.41
C ALA A 79 -0.33 -12.02 -12.34
N ALA A 80 -0.24 -13.26 -12.84
CA ALA A 80 -1.32 -13.95 -13.54
C ALA A 80 -2.43 -14.35 -12.53
N TRP A 81 -3.09 -13.37 -11.95
CA TRP A 81 -4.17 -13.57 -10.99
C TRP A 81 -5.52 -13.65 -11.71
N PRO A 82 -6.51 -14.37 -11.16
CA PRO A 82 -7.88 -14.25 -11.63
C PRO A 82 -8.28 -12.77 -11.64
N ARG A 83 -8.96 -12.33 -12.70
CA ARG A 83 -9.28 -10.93 -13.01
C ARG A 83 -9.82 -10.15 -11.80
N GLU A 84 -10.67 -10.76 -10.99
CA GLU A 84 -11.27 -10.13 -9.81
C GLU A 84 -10.25 -9.81 -8.71
N ARG A 85 -9.28 -10.71 -8.45
CA ARG A 85 -8.22 -10.51 -7.47
C ARG A 85 -7.15 -9.55 -7.97
N GLY A 86 -6.90 -9.52 -9.27
CA GLY A 86 -5.98 -8.59 -9.91
C GLY A 86 -6.45 -7.14 -9.76
N VAL A 87 -7.73 -6.88 -10.01
CA VAL A 87 -8.32 -5.53 -9.85
C VAL A 87 -8.27 -5.07 -8.39
N ALA A 88 -8.63 -5.92 -7.44
CA ALA A 88 -8.56 -5.57 -6.00
C ALA A 88 -7.13 -5.24 -5.55
N ALA A 89 -6.12 -5.90 -6.10
CA ALA A 89 -4.72 -5.62 -5.80
C ALA A 89 -4.21 -4.28 -6.39
N LEU A 90 -4.83 -3.79 -7.47
CA LEU A 90 -4.48 -2.51 -8.11
C LEU A 90 -5.08 -1.29 -7.40
N LEU A 91 -6.21 -1.46 -6.70
CA LEU A 91 -6.95 -0.35 -6.09
C LEU A 91 -6.12 0.53 -5.14
N PRO A 92 -5.31 -0.02 -4.22
CA PRO A 92 -4.48 0.82 -3.34
C PRO A 92 -3.44 1.64 -4.11
N GLY A 93 -2.83 1.05 -5.14
CA GLY A 93 -1.87 1.76 -6.00
C GLY A 93 -2.53 2.89 -6.80
N MET A 94 -3.74 2.66 -7.30
CA MET A 94 -4.52 3.69 -8.00
C MET A 94 -4.94 4.83 -7.05
N ALA A 95 -5.33 4.53 -5.81
CA ALA A 95 -5.66 5.53 -4.81
C ALA A 95 -4.45 6.43 -4.49
N ASN A 96 -3.25 5.86 -4.37
CA ASN A 96 -2.02 6.62 -4.18
C ASN A 96 -1.68 7.49 -5.39
N MET A 97 -1.87 6.96 -6.61
CA MET A 97 -1.63 7.73 -7.83
C MET A 97 -2.59 8.92 -7.96
N LEU A 98 -3.86 8.71 -7.64
CA LEU A 98 -4.87 9.79 -7.62
C LEU A 98 -4.52 10.87 -6.59
N ALA A 99 -4.09 10.49 -5.38
CA ALA A 99 -3.67 11.43 -4.36
C ALA A 99 -2.43 12.21 -4.79
N ALA A 100 -1.41 11.55 -5.37
CA ALA A 100 -0.24 12.21 -5.90
C ALA A 100 -0.58 13.21 -7.02
N THR A 101 -1.46 12.82 -7.94
CA THR A 101 -1.92 13.68 -9.03
C THR A 101 -2.69 14.89 -8.51
N ALA A 102 -3.57 14.71 -7.52
CA ALA A 102 -4.30 15.79 -6.90
C ALA A 102 -3.35 16.83 -6.25
N LEU A 103 -2.31 16.37 -5.56
CA LEU A 103 -1.29 17.23 -4.96
C LEU A 103 -0.43 17.97 -6.00
N LEU A 104 -0.13 17.33 -7.13
CA LEU A 104 0.63 17.96 -8.23
C LEU A 104 -0.18 19.03 -8.96
N LEU A 105 -1.49 18.81 -9.15
CA LEU A 105 -2.35 19.74 -9.89
C LEU A 105 -2.71 20.99 -9.09
N VAL A 106 -2.68 20.91 -7.75
CA VAL A 106 -3.05 22.05 -6.88
C VAL A 106 -1.92 22.32 -5.87
N PRO A 107 -0.76 22.83 -6.32
CA PRO A 107 0.40 23.05 -5.45
C PRO A 107 0.18 24.16 -4.41
N ALA A 108 -0.81 25.05 -4.61
CA ALA A 108 -1.17 26.13 -3.69
C ALA A 108 -2.36 25.79 -2.79
N MET A 109 -2.51 24.51 -2.41
CA MET A 109 -3.56 24.10 -1.46
C MET A 109 -3.41 24.79 -0.12
N SER A 110 -4.55 25.16 0.47
CA SER A 110 -4.58 25.57 1.88
C SER A 110 -4.23 24.38 2.77
N LEU A 111 -3.67 24.63 3.94
CA LEU A 111 -3.33 23.58 4.91
C LEU A 111 -4.56 22.72 5.26
N THR A 112 -5.72 23.34 5.39
CA THR A 112 -6.97 22.63 5.66
C THR A 112 -7.35 21.68 4.52
N ALA A 113 -7.24 22.12 3.26
CA ALA A 113 -7.51 21.26 2.10
C ALA A 113 -6.53 20.08 2.04
N LEU A 114 -5.26 20.31 2.36
CA LEU A 114 -4.26 19.25 2.43
C LEU A 114 -4.60 18.22 3.52
N VAL A 115 -4.91 18.66 4.74
CA VAL A 115 -5.28 17.78 5.86
C VAL A 115 -6.51 16.95 5.51
N THR A 116 -7.51 17.57 4.87
CA THR A 116 -8.71 16.87 4.41
C THR A 116 -8.38 15.82 3.35
N LEU A 117 -7.55 16.17 2.37
CA LEU A 117 -7.12 15.23 1.32
C LEU A 117 -6.35 14.04 1.91
N LEU A 118 -5.42 14.30 2.84
CA LEU A 118 -4.68 13.27 3.57
C LEU A 118 -5.60 12.35 4.37
N GLY A 119 -6.60 12.92 5.05
CA GLY A 119 -7.61 12.16 5.79
C GLY A 119 -8.43 11.24 4.89
N ILE A 120 -8.92 11.76 3.75
CA ILE A 120 -9.66 10.97 2.76
C ILE A 120 -8.77 9.86 2.19
N TRP A 121 -7.54 10.19 1.79
CA TRP A 121 -6.58 9.23 1.26
C TRP A 121 -6.28 8.10 2.27
N ALA A 122 -6.02 8.43 3.54
CA ALA A 122 -5.73 7.46 4.58
C ALA A 122 -6.95 6.57 4.89
N ALA A 123 -8.16 7.15 4.87
CA ALA A 123 -9.40 6.38 5.05
C ALA A 123 -9.60 5.39 3.90
N VAL A 124 -9.47 5.84 2.66
CA VAL A 124 -9.64 4.99 1.47
C VAL A 124 -8.61 3.88 1.45
N THR A 125 -7.32 4.19 1.64
CA THR A 125 -6.25 3.18 1.64
C THR A 125 -6.38 2.21 2.81
N GLY A 126 -6.80 2.68 3.98
CA GLY A 126 -7.07 1.84 5.15
C GLY A 126 -8.24 0.88 4.92
N LEU A 127 -9.35 1.36 4.37
CA LEU A 127 -10.52 0.52 4.04
C LEU A 127 -10.20 -0.51 2.95
N LEU A 128 -9.47 -0.12 1.90
CA LEU A 128 -9.01 -1.05 0.87
C LEU A 128 -8.05 -2.11 1.46
N GLY A 129 -7.18 -1.73 2.39
CA GLY A 129 -6.32 -2.66 3.13
C GLY A 129 -7.13 -3.67 3.96
N MET A 130 -8.18 -3.22 4.63
CA MET A 130 -9.09 -4.11 5.37
C MET A 130 -9.86 -5.05 4.45
N ASP A 131 -10.38 -4.56 3.31
CA ASP A 131 -11.08 -5.38 2.33
C ASP A 131 -10.17 -6.47 1.75
N THR A 132 -8.92 -6.13 1.40
CA THR A 132 -7.93 -7.11 0.94
C THR A 132 -7.59 -8.15 2.00
N ALA A 133 -7.53 -7.75 3.27
CA ALA A 133 -7.33 -8.67 4.40
C ALA A 133 -8.53 -9.62 4.57
N TRP A 134 -9.73 -9.11 4.37
CA TRP A 134 -10.95 -9.91 4.52
C TRP A 134 -11.12 -10.94 3.41
N ARG A 135 -10.83 -10.56 2.16
CA ARG A 135 -11.06 -11.43 0.98
C ARG A 135 -9.90 -12.35 0.65
N GLY A 136 -8.67 -12.00 0.97
CA GLY A 136 -7.51 -12.67 0.38
C GLY A 136 -6.50 -13.26 1.33
N ALA A 137 -6.38 -12.78 2.56
CA ALA A 137 -5.38 -13.23 3.50
C ALA A 137 -5.92 -14.34 4.41
N ALA A 138 -5.14 -15.41 4.57
CA ALA A 138 -5.38 -16.44 5.56
C ALA A 138 -4.32 -16.35 6.67
N GLY A 139 -4.66 -16.82 7.88
CA GLY A 139 -3.71 -16.92 8.98
C GLY A 139 -3.24 -15.58 9.57
N GLN A 140 -1.98 -15.55 10.01
CA GLN A 140 -1.40 -14.39 10.71
C GLN A 140 -1.26 -13.14 9.82
N GLY A 141 -1.09 -13.30 8.51
CA GLY A 141 -1.01 -12.20 7.56
C GLY A 141 -2.27 -11.33 7.55
N ARG A 142 -3.44 -11.94 7.76
CA ARG A 142 -4.74 -11.25 7.86
C ARG A 142 -4.77 -10.25 9.02
N PHE A 143 -4.29 -10.65 10.20
CA PHE A 143 -4.29 -9.78 11.38
C PHE A 143 -3.41 -8.55 11.18
N ILE A 144 -2.24 -8.73 10.56
CA ILE A 144 -1.32 -7.61 10.30
C ILE A 144 -1.92 -6.64 9.27
N LEU A 145 -2.53 -7.16 8.19
CA LEU A 145 -3.21 -6.32 7.20
C LEU A 145 -4.40 -5.57 7.80
N LEU A 146 -5.17 -6.21 8.68
CA LEU A 146 -6.24 -5.55 9.43
C LEU A 146 -5.68 -4.47 10.37
N ALA A 147 -4.56 -4.74 11.05
CA ALA A 147 -3.91 -3.76 11.91
C ALA A 147 -3.41 -2.55 11.11
N VAL A 148 -2.79 -2.76 9.95
CA VAL A 148 -2.36 -1.69 9.02
C VAL A 148 -3.55 -0.86 8.56
N GLY A 149 -4.63 -1.51 8.13
CA GLY A 149 -5.85 -0.82 7.70
C GLY A 149 -6.50 -0.02 8.82
N SER A 150 -6.63 -0.63 10.02
CA SER A 150 -7.18 0.05 11.21
C SER A 150 -6.33 1.24 11.63
N TRP A 151 -5.01 1.12 11.58
CA TRP A 151 -4.07 2.21 11.85
C TRP A 151 -4.31 3.38 10.91
N SER A 152 -4.45 3.12 9.60
CA SER A 152 -4.69 4.16 8.60
C SER A 152 -6.05 4.84 8.79
N VAL A 153 -7.10 4.08 9.09
CA VAL A 153 -8.43 4.65 9.37
C VAL A 153 -8.41 5.46 10.68
N GLY A 154 -7.78 4.96 11.73
CA GLY A 154 -7.63 5.68 13.00
C GLY A 154 -6.89 7.00 12.82
N TRP A 155 -5.84 7.00 12.00
CA TRP A 155 -5.10 8.22 11.67
C TRP A 155 -5.93 9.21 10.85
N ALA A 156 -6.74 8.73 9.90
CA ALA A 156 -7.69 9.56 9.16
C ALA A 156 -8.71 10.24 10.10
N CYS A 157 -9.28 9.50 11.04
CA CYS A 157 -10.18 10.06 12.05
C CYS A 157 -9.48 11.11 12.90
N LEU A 158 -8.24 10.86 13.31
CA LEU A 158 -7.45 11.82 14.09
C LEU A 158 -7.23 13.13 13.31
N LEU A 159 -6.89 13.05 12.02
CA LEU A 159 -6.76 14.25 11.16
C LEU A 159 -8.06 15.03 11.04
N CYS A 160 -9.21 14.35 10.96
CA CYS A 160 -10.51 15.01 10.93
C CYS A 160 -10.84 15.75 12.23
N LEU A 161 -10.35 15.26 13.37
CA LEU A 161 -10.58 15.90 14.67
C LEU A 161 -9.62 17.06 14.96
N THR A 162 -8.48 17.11 14.28
CA THR A 162 -7.41 18.08 14.54
C THR A 162 -7.37 19.20 13.50
N HIS A 163 -8.47 19.95 13.40
CA HIS A 163 -8.55 21.12 12.51
C HIS A 163 -7.66 22.25 13.06
N GLY A 164 -6.89 22.90 12.17
CA GLY A 164 -6.05 24.06 12.53
C GLY A 164 -4.64 23.73 13.03
N MET A 165 -4.12 22.54 12.71
CA MET A 165 -2.72 22.19 13.01
C MET A 165 -1.71 23.14 12.32
N LEU A 166 -0.60 23.38 13.01
CA LEU A 166 0.57 24.01 12.39
C LEU A 166 1.23 23.07 11.38
N PRO A 167 1.83 23.60 10.28
CA PRO A 167 2.53 22.77 9.28
C PRO A 167 3.60 21.84 9.87
N VAL A 168 4.31 22.31 10.90
CA VAL A 168 5.34 21.53 11.61
C VAL A 168 4.71 20.34 12.34
N ALA A 169 3.57 20.54 13.00
CA ALA A 169 2.85 19.46 13.68
C ALA A 169 2.37 18.42 12.67
N LEU A 170 1.86 18.84 11.51
CA LEU A 170 1.48 17.93 10.43
C LEU A 170 2.66 17.07 9.95
N ALA A 171 3.86 17.67 9.80
CA ALA A 171 5.07 16.94 9.40
C ALA A 171 5.42 15.84 10.43
N TRP A 172 5.35 16.14 11.72
CA TRP A 172 5.58 15.17 12.79
C TRP A 172 4.54 14.03 12.77
N TRP A 173 3.28 14.37 12.65
CA TRP A 173 2.20 13.39 12.58
C TRP A 173 2.33 12.49 11.36
N LEU A 174 2.61 13.07 10.19
CA LEU A 174 2.78 12.33 8.94
C LEU A 174 4.02 11.44 8.99
N GLY A 175 5.13 11.94 9.54
CA GLY A 175 6.36 11.18 9.72
C GLY A 175 6.15 10.00 10.68
N PHE A 176 5.52 10.22 11.82
CA PHE A 176 5.20 9.16 12.77
C PHE A 176 4.28 8.09 12.17
N TYR A 177 3.22 8.52 11.47
CA TYR A 177 2.32 7.60 10.75
C TYR A 177 3.08 6.71 9.78
N ALA A 178 3.95 7.30 8.97
CA ALA A 178 4.69 6.58 7.94
C ALA A 178 5.71 5.58 8.54
N VAL A 179 6.39 5.94 9.62
CA VAL A 179 7.30 5.03 10.33
C VAL A 179 6.54 3.83 10.88
N VAL A 180 5.44 4.05 11.58
CA VAL A 180 4.63 2.96 12.15
C VAL A 180 4.09 2.06 11.06
N LEU A 181 3.55 2.64 9.98
CA LEU A 181 3.06 1.90 8.82
C LEU A 181 4.18 1.06 8.18
N GLY A 182 5.36 1.64 7.99
CA GLY A 182 6.51 0.94 7.44
C GLY A 182 6.98 -0.22 8.32
N VAL A 183 7.03 -0.04 9.63
CA VAL A 183 7.35 -1.11 10.58
C VAL A 183 6.32 -2.24 10.53
N MET A 184 5.03 -1.90 10.49
CA MET A 184 3.97 -2.91 10.36
C MET A 184 4.08 -3.71 9.06
N LEU A 185 4.36 -3.04 7.94
CA LEU A 185 4.59 -3.71 6.65
C LEU A 185 5.86 -4.58 6.68
N LEU A 186 6.92 -4.14 7.36
CA LEU A 186 8.14 -4.92 7.51
C LEU A 186 7.90 -6.20 8.32
N LEU A 187 7.04 -6.16 9.34
CA LEU A 187 6.64 -7.33 10.12
C LEU A 187 5.76 -8.30 9.31
N LEU A 188 5.03 -7.81 8.32
CA LEU A 188 4.19 -8.62 7.44
C LEU A 188 5.04 -9.51 6.49
N ALA A 189 6.10 -8.97 5.93
CA ALA A 189 6.90 -9.64 4.90
C ALA A 189 7.46 -11.02 5.31
N PRO A 190 8.11 -11.20 6.50
CA PRO A 190 8.60 -12.49 6.93
C PRO A 190 7.48 -13.49 7.21
N ARG A 191 6.29 -13.02 7.63
CA ARG A 191 5.13 -13.89 7.85
C ARG A 191 4.60 -14.47 6.54
N LEU A 192 4.52 -13.65 5.49
CA LEU A 192 4.17 -14.13 4.16
C LEU A 192 5.19 -15.15 3.63
N ARG A 193 6.48 -14.97 3.91
CA ARG A 193 7.53 -15.94 3.53
C ARG A 193 7.45 -17.25 4.34
N ALA A 194 7.13 -17.18 5.63
CA ALA A 194 6.98 -18.35 6.47
C ALA A 194 5.83 -19.26 6.03
N GLU A 195 4.68 -18.68 5.66
CA GLU A 195 3.54 -19.41 5.12
C GLU A 195 3.87 -20.15 3.80
N ILE A 196 4.77 -19.57 2.99
CA ILE A 196 5.25 -20.20 1.75
C ILE A 196 6.07 -21.46 2.06
N ARG A 197 6.96 -21.40 3.09
CA ARG A 197 7.81 -22.53 3.48
C ARG A 197 7.02 -23.69 4.08
N LEU A 198 5.91 -23.41 4.75
CA LEU A 198 5.06 -24.44 5.34
C LEU A 198 4.13 -25.11 4.32
N ALA A 199 3.90 -24.47 3.18
CA ALA A 199 3.05 -24.97 2.10
C ALA A 199 3.83 -25.70 0.97
N ALA A 200 5.16 -25.73 1.03
CA ALA A 200 6.07 -26.40 0.08
C ALA A 200 6.55 -27.73 0.64
#